data_1f42f7c4a381f1af157d1d1ac2fb6016
#
_entry.id   1f42f7c4a381f1af157d1d1ac2fb6016
#
_cell.length_a   1.000
_cell.length_b   1.000
_cell.length_c   1.000
_cell.angle_alpha   90.00
_cell.angle_beta   90.00
_cell.angle_gamma   90.00
#
_symmetry.space_group_name_H-M   'P 1'
#
loop_
_entity.id
_entity.type
_entity.pdbx_description
1 polymer ?
#
loop_
_entity_poly.entity_id
_entity_poly.type
_entity_poly.pdbx_seq_one_letter_code
_entity_poly.pdbx_strand_id
1 'polypeptide(L)'
;MARRGIGGVGPVIRRALTRAALRVAVKVARPAPPPALPVFAMGMAFINPLGLAAGFDDDGTLLAALALSGFGSIEIGTVRTPTMLRAALAHIGRHPRHARIGINLAATATGDAGETAERWRTLMGLTWDAADYLVANLSGSRGAPGRAESLTAQAAMIGAIHGSLARTRGSHTPLAVKCALEYVPAGTLGSLGGCGVDAVIGVSADRDLIARAVRDLAPLPLISVGGIRDGEDVATRLAAGAALVQIHTAFCRRGPFFPRRLLANLATGTMPRGGG
;
A
#
# COMPACT_ATOMS: atom_id res chain seq x y z
N MET A 1 41.04 18.95 -9.57
CA MET A 1 39.78 19.65 -9.92
C MET A 1 38.60 18.71 -9.61
N ALA A 2 37.93 18.91 -8.49
CA ALA A 2 36.81 18.09 -8.06
C ALA A 2 35.52 18.60 -8.77
N ARG A 3 34.88 17.75 -9.57
CA ARG A 3 33.55 18.02 -10.14
C ARG A 3 32.54 18.06 -8.98
N ARG A 4 32.07 19.26 -8.64
CA ARG A 4 30.89 19.44 -7.78
C ARG A 4 29.69 18.89 -8.54
N GLY A 5 29.19 17.72 -8.10
CA GLY A 5 27.94 17.17 -8.57
C GLY A 5 26.80 18.11 -8.19
N ILE A 6 26.01 18.52 -9.17
CA ILE A 6 24.79 19.31 -9.00
C ILE A 6 23.86 18.48 -8.10
N GLY A 7 23.61 18.97 -6.88
CA GLY A 7 22.80 18.31 -5.87
C GLY A 7 21.42 17.95 -6.41
N GLY A 8 21.12 16.66 -6.51
CA GLY A 8 19.82 16.17 -6.99
C GLY A 8 18.70 16.67 -6.08
N VAL A 9 17.59 17.06 -6.69
CA VAL A 9 16.36 17.51 -6.03
C VAL A 9 15.96 16.50 -4.96
N GLY A 10 15.83 16.94 -3.69
CA GLY A 10 15.53 16.06 -2.56
C GLY A 10 14.17 15.36 -2.69
N PRO A 11 13.95 14.24 -1.96
CA PRO A 11 12.71 13.44 -2.07
C PRO A 11 11.43 14.24 -1.82
N VAL A 12 11.45 15.18 -0.89
CA VAL A 12 10.31 16.05 -0.55
C VAL A 12 9.93 16.96 -1.72
N ILE A 13 10.93 17.57 -2.36
CA ILE A 13 10.71 18.45 -3.52
C ILE A 13 10.18 17.64 -4.71
N ARG A 14 10.72 16.44 -4.94
CA ARG A 14 10.24 15.56 -6.02
C ARG A 14 8.78 15.16 -5.81
N ARG A 15 8.39 14.81 -4.57
CA ARG A 15 6.99 14.53 -4.23
C ARG A 15 6.11 15.74 -4.52
N ALA A 16 6.53 16.94 -4.11
CA ALA A 16 5.79 18.19 -4.35
C ALA A 16 5.61 18.48 -5.84
N LEU A 17 6.66 18.33 -6.64
CA LEU A 17 6.60 18.51 -8.09
C LEU A 17 5.66 17.50 -8.77
N THR A 18 5.70 16.23 -8.37
CA THR A 18 4.79 15.21 -8.91
C THR A 18 3.34 15.50 -8.52
N ARG A 19 3.08 15.98 -7.30
CA ARG A 19 1.75 16.42 -6.85
C ARG A 19 1.24 17.60 -7.69
N ALA A 20 2.09 18.58 -7.98
CA ALA A 20 1.76 19.72 -8.84
C ALA A 20 1.46 19.26 -10.28
N ALA A 21 2.31 18.41 -10.86
CA ALA A 21 2.11 17.86 -12.19
C ALA A 21 0.80 17.07 -12.32
N LEU A 22 0.42 16.30 -11.30
CA LEU A 22 -0.87 15.59 -11.25
C LEU A 22 -2.05 16.54 -11.29
N ARG A 23 -2.03 17.63 -10.51
CA ARG A 23 -3.11 18.63 -10.51
C ARG A 23 -3.31 19.30 -11.87
N VAL A 24 -2.23 19.47 -12.62
CA VAL A 24 -2.28 20.02 -13.99
C VAL A 24 -2.76 18.95 -14.97
N ALA A 25 -2.22 17.72 -14.89
CA ALA A 25 -2.56 16.63 -15.79
C ALA A 25 -4.06 16.31 -15.81
N VAL A 26 -4.74 16.38 -14.67
CA VAL A 26 -6.19 16.16 -14.57
C VAL A 26 -7.00 17.17 -15.37
N LYS A 27 -6.51 18.41 -15.47
CA LYS A 27 -7.23 19.49 -16.17
C LYS A 27 -7.08 19.41 -17.70
N VAL A 28 -6.00 18.77 -18.17
CA VAL A 28 -5.58 18.83 -19.59
C VAL A 28 -5.71 17.48 -20.31
N ALA A 29 -5.54 16.37 -19.61
CA ALA A 29 -5.45 15.05 -20.21
C ALA A 29 -6.69 14.19 -19.94
N ARG A 30 -7.28 13.63 -21.01
CA ARG A 30 -8.17 12.46 -20.93
C ARG A 30 -7.37 11.22 -21.39
N PRO A 31 -6.55 10.64 -20.52
CA PRO A 31 -5.75 9.50 -20.94
C PRO A 31 -6.65 8.30 -21.22
N ALA A 32 -6.30 7.52 -22.25
CA ALA A 32 -6.94 6.22 -22.50
C ALA A 32 -6.92 5.34 -21.23
N PRO A 33 -7.84 4.39 -21.03
CA PRO A 33 -7.78 3.49 -19.90
C PRO A 33 -6.42 2.75 -19.85
N PRO A 34 -5.88 2.44 -18.67
CA PRO A 34 -4.65 1.66 -18.55
C PRO A 34 -4.87 0.25 -19.10
N PRO A 35 -3.80 -0.45 -19.53
CA PRO A 35 -3.92 -1.87 -19.86
C PRO A 35 -4.57 -2.65 -18.73
N ALA A 36 -5.60 -3.42 -19.05
CA ALA A 36 -6.25 -4.31 -18.10
C ALA A 36 -5.39 -5.55 -17.90
N LEU A 37 -4.91 -5.75 -16.69
CA LEU A 37 -4.18 -6.95 -16.24
C LEU A 37 -4.86 -7.43 -14.94
N PRO A 38 -6.13 -7.90 -15.03
CA PRO A 38 -6.94 -8.15 -13.85
C PRO A 38 -6.31 -9.21 -12.94
N VAL A 39 -6.33 -8.95 -11.64
CA VAL A 39 -5.89 -9.87 -10.60
C VAL A 39 -6.93 -9.92 -9.49
N PHE A 40 -6.97 -11.04 -8.75
CA PHE A 40 -7.87 -11.23 -7.63
C PHE A 40 -7.05 -11.41 -6.35
N ALA A 41 -7.33 -10.60 -5.33
CA ALA A 41 -6.70 -10.66 -4.03
C ALA A 41 -7.64 -10.11 -2.96
N MET A 42 -7.53 -10.56 -1.72
CA MET A 42 -8.36 -10.10 -0.60
C MET A 42 -9.88 -10.17 -0.89
N GLY A 43 -10.34 -11.19 -1.61
CA GLY A 43 -11.75 -11.30 -2.00
C GLY A 43 -12.22 -10.26 -3.04
N MET A 44 -11.34 -9.50 -3.68
CA MET A 44 -11.66 -8.42 -4.61
C MET A 44 -10.94 -8.56 -5.94
N ALA A 45 -11.57 -8.06 -7.01
CA ALA A 45 -10.92 -7.86 -8.30
C ALA A 45 -10.22 -6.49 -8.35
N PHE A 46 -8.99 -6.48 -8.86
CA PHE A 46 -8.21 -5.28 -9.19
C PHE A 46 -8.03 -5.23 -10.70
N ILE A 47 -8.11 -4.04 -11.30
CA ILE A 47 -7.96 -3.88 -12.77
C ILE A 47 -6.54 -4.20 -13.26
N ASN A 48 -5.54 -4.09 -12.38
CA ASN A 48 -4.16 -4.49 -12.59
C ASN A 48 -3.43 -4.65 -11.25
N PRO A 49 -2.26 -5.33 -11.20
CA PRO A 49 -1.54 -5.60 -9.95
C PRO A 49 -0.75 -4.42 -9.39
N LEU A 50 -0.73 -3.26 -10.06
CA LEU A 50 0.11 -2.13 -9.64
C LEU A 50 -0.64 -1.18 -8.72
N GLY A 51 -0.14 -0.97 -7.51
CA GLY A 51 -0.67 -0.05 -6.52
C GLY A 51 0.25 1.14 -6.22
N LEU A 52 -0.34 2.21 -5.68
CA LEU A 52 0.38 3.30 -5.02
C LEU A 52 0.38 3.08 -3.51
N ALA A 53 1.56 2.95 -2.93
CA ALA A 53 1.70 2.82 -1.48
C ALA A 53 1.38 4.15 -0.76
N ALA A 54 0.92 4.03 0.49
CA ALA A 54 0.68 5.18 1.38
C ALA A 54 1.90 6.10 1.52
N GLY A 55 1.65 7.36 1.85
CA GLY A 55 2.67 8.40 2.03
C GLY A 55 2.75 9.37 0.85
N PHE A 56 1.99 9.19 -0.21
CA PHE A 56 1.92 10.14 -1.32
C PHE A 56 0.71 11.08 -1.22
N ASP A 57 -0.44 10.56 -0.91
CA ASP A 57 -1.70 11.30 -0.74
C ASP A 57 -2.27 11.02 0.65
N ASP A 58 -1.93 11.89 1.61
CA ASP A 58 -2.26 11.67 3.02
C ASP A 58 -3.72 12.07 3.34
N ASP A 59 -4.31 12.93 2.49
CA ASP A 59 -5.61 13.55 2.68
C ASP A 59 -6.63 13.24 1.56
N GLY A 60 -6.27 12.41 0.57
CA GLY A 60 -7.14 12.02 -0.52
C GLY A 60 -7.40 13.11 -1.57
N THR A 61 -6.73 14.28 -1.48
CA THR A 61 -6.96 15.41 -2.39
C THR A 61 -6.53 15.15 -3.84
N LEU A 62 -5.72 14.12 -4.06
CA LEU A 62 -5.19 13.76 -5.39
C LEU A 62 -5.84 12.51 -5.99
N LEU A 63 -6.82 11.91 -5.33
CA LEU A 63 -7.43 10.65 -5.77
C LEU A 63 -7.90 10.66 -7.22
N ALA A 64 -8.59 11.72 -7.66
CA ALA A 64 -9.03 11.86 -9.06
C ALA A 64 -7.86 11.80 -10.04
N ALA A 65 -6.78 12.47 -9.71
CA ALA A 65 -5.57 12.53 -10.52
C ALA A 65 -4.83 11.20 -10.52
N LEU A 66 -4.74 10.55 -9.37
CA LEU A 66 -4.09 9.25 -9.20
C LEU A 66 -4.85 8.14 -9.91
N ALA A 67 -6.18 8.15 -9.88
CA ALA A 67 -7.01 7.21 -10.63
C ALA A 67 -6.71 7.28 -12.14
N LEU A 68 -6.46 8.48 -12.68
CA LEU A 68 -6.06 8.67 -14.09
C LEU A 68 -4.62 8.21 -14.38
N SER A 69 -3.77 8.04 -13.37
CA SER A 69 -2.39 7.57 -13.57
C SER A 69 -2.27 6.09 -13.90
N GLY A 70 -3.35 5.30 -13.73
CA GLY A 70 -3.43 3.90 -14.14
C GLY A 70 -3.21 2.90 -13.02
N PHE A 71 -3.16 3.30 -11.77
CA PHE A 71 -3.05 2.38 -10.64
C PHE A 71 -4.30 1.49 -10.50
N GLY A 72 -4.10 0.21 -10.17
CA GLY A 72 -5.15 -0.73 -9.77
C GLY A 72 -5.60 -0.54 -8.33
N SER A 73 -4.72 -0.01 -7.47
CA SER A 73 -5.03 0.39 -6.09
C SER A 73 -4.27 1.64 -5.66
N ILE A 74 -4.85 2.40 -4.74
CA ILE A 74 -4.26 3.63 -4.18
C ILE A 74 -4.46 3.59 -2.67
N GLU A 75 -3.36 3.67 -1.90
CA GLU A 75 -3.42 3.83 -0.45
C GLU A 75 -3.35 5.30 -0.05
N ILE A 76 -4.35 5.73 0.72
CA ILE A 76 -4.39 7.02 1.40
C ILE A 76 -3.78 6.89 2.79
N GLY A 77 -3.07 7.89 3.25
CA GLY A 77 -2.48 7.95 4.59
C GLY A 77 -0.95 7.87 4.55
N THR A 78 -0.36 7.71 5.69
CA THR A 78 -0.81 7.00 6.91
C THR A 78 -1.65 7.91 7.79
N VAL A 79 -2.87 7.52 8.06
CA VAL A 79 -3.80 8.23 8.94
C VAL A 79 -3.59 7.77 10.39
N ARG A 80 -3.44 8.72 11.30
CA ARG A 80 -3.14 8.45 12.72
C ARG A 80 -4.22 8.94 13.68
N THR A 81 -5.06 9.86 13.23
CA THR A 81 -6.07 10.50 14.07
C THR A 81 -7.42 10.60 13.35
N PRO A 82 -8.54 10.63 14.10
CA PRO A 82 -9.86 10.85 13.51
C PRO A 82 -9.97 12.16 12.69
N THR A 83 -9.21 13.21 13.07
CA THR A 83 -9.21 14.49 12.36
C THR A 83 -8.59 14.35 10.96
N MET A 84 -7.42 13.70 10.84
CA MET A 84 -6.80 13.39 9.55
C MET A 84 -7.74 12.54 8.69
N LEU A 85 -8.42 11.58 9.31
CA LEU A 85 -9.33 10.68 8.63
C LEU A 85 -10.54 11.42 8.03
N ARG A 86 -11.17 12.32 8.79
CA ARG A 86 -12.32 13.10 8.29
C ARG A 86 -11.95 13.92 7.05
N ALA A 87 -10.75 14.50 7.02
CA ALA A 87 -10.25 15.22 5.86
C ALA A 87 -10.13 14.30 4.63
N ALA A 88 -9.59 13.08 4.81
CA ALA A 88 -9.48 12.09 3.73
C ALA A 88 -10.86 11.61 3.24
N LEU A 89 -11.77 11.29 4.16
CA LEU A 89 -13.12 10.79 3.85
C LEU A 89 -13.94 11.78 3.00
N ALA A 90 -13.74 13.09 3.20
CA ALA A 90 -14.41 14.12 2.42
C ALA A 90 -14.07 14.05 0.91
N HIS A 91 -12.97 13.43 0.55
CA HIS A 91 -12.50 13.30 -0.84
C HIS A 91 -12.79 11.93 -1.45
N ILE A 92 -12.85 10.85 -0.64
CA ILE A 92 -12.98 9.47 -1.12
C ILE A 92 -14.31 9.22 -1.86
N GLY A 93 -15.43 9.75 -1.34
CA GLY A 93 -16.77 9.50 -1.88
C GLY A 93 -17.07 10.14 -3.24
N ARG A 94 -16.17 10.95 -3.80
CA ARG A 94 -16.42 11.82 -4.97
C ARG A 94 -15.85 11.31 -6.29
N HIS A 95 -15.18 10.13 -6.31
CA HIS A 95 -14.40 9.72 -7.47
C HIS A 95 -14.91 8.43 -8.12
N PRO A 96 -14.90 8.35 -9.47
CA PRO A 96 -15.17 7.09 -10.17
C PRO A 96 -14.14 6.04 -9.72
N ARG A 97 -14.62 4.90 -9.25
CA ARG A 97 -13.79 3.83 -8.66
C ARG A 97 -13.14 2.98 -9.75
N HIS A 98 -12.20 3.54 -10.50
CA HIS A 98 -11.35 2.75 -11.41
C HIS A 98 -10.22 2.03 -10.67
N ALA A 99 -9.80 2.54 -9.52
CA ALA A 99 -8.81 1.93 -8.64
C ALA A 99 -9.46 1.56 -7.30
N ARG A 100 -8.99 0.50 -6.65
CA ARG A 100 -9.37 0.18 -5.27
C ARG A 100 -8.70 1.15 -4.31
N ILE A 101 -9.45 1.64 -3.35
CA ILE A 101 -8.97 2.60 -2.36
C ILE A 101 -8.69 1.89 -1.04
N GLY A 102 -7.42 1.85 -0.66
CA GLY A 102 -6.99 1.41 0.67
C GLY A 102 -6.81 2.60 1.61
N ILE A 103 -7.20 2.45 2.87
CA ILE A 103 -6.88 3.43 3.90
C ILE A 103 -5.86 2.85 4.87
N ASN A 104 -4.68 3.46 4.86
CA ASN A 104 -3.54 3.06 5.68
C ASN A 104 -3.63 3.74 7.05
N LEU A 105 -3.85 2.95 8.07
CA LEU A 105 -4.08 3.37 9.45
C LEU A 105 -2.87 3.01 10.31
N ALA A 106 -2.52 3.89 11.25
CA ALA A 106 -1.55 3.59 12.30
C ALA A 106 -2.02 4.21 13.61
N ALA A 107 -2.47 3.38 14.53
CA ALA A 107 -2.68 3.83 15.90
C ALA A 107 -1.32 3.99 16.60
N THR A 108 -1.11 5.15 17.21
CA THR A 108 0.06 5.36 18.07
C THR A 108 -0.11 4.49 19.31
N ALA A 109 0.84 3.59 19.56
CA ALA A 109 0.85 2.82 20.80
C ALA A 109 0.95 3.78 21.99
N THR A 110 0.04 3.65 22.93
CA THR A 110 0.12 4.23 24.27
C THR A 110 0.65 3.16 25.20
N GLY A 111 1.09 3.51 26.38
CA GLY A 111 1.49 2.50 27.39
C GLY A 111 0.35 1.57 27.82
N ASP A 112 -0.89 1.89 27.44
CA ASP A 112 -2.10 1.13 27.76
C ASP A 112 -2.61 0.37 26.53
N ALA A 113 -2.76 -0.96 26.66
CA ALA A 113 -3.24 -1.83 25.59
C ALA A 113 -4.71 -1.59 25.25
N GLY A 114 -5.53 -1.27 26.24
CA GLY A 114 -6.96 -0.99 26.06
C GLY A 114 -7.16 0.32 25.27
N GLU A 115 -6.42 1.35 25.63
CA GLU A 115 -6.43 2.61 24.89
C GLU A 115 -5.96 2.45 23.45
N THR A 116 -4.90 1.66 23.23
CA THR A 116 -4.41 1.32 21.89
C THR A 116 -5.48 0.59 21.09
N ALA A 117 -6.17 -0.39 21.67
CA ALA A 117 -7.24 -1.13 21.03
C ALA A 117 -8.43 -0.23 20.66
N GLU A 118 -8.82 0.70 21.54
CA GLU A 118 -9.89 1.65 21.27
C GLU A 118 -9.56 2.64 20.15
N ARG A 119 -8.32 3.07 20.04
CA ARG A 119 -7.83 3.88 18.91
C ARG A 119 -7.96 3.12 17.58
N TRP A 120 -7.58 1.84 17.55
CA TRP A 120 -7.76 1.00 16.38
C TRP A 120 -9.24 0.84 16.03
N ARG A 121 -10.09 0.54 17.02
CA ARG A 121 -11.55 0.41 16.84
C ARG A 121 -12.16 1.68 16.23
N THR A 122 -11.79 2.85 16.77
CA THR A 122 -12.27 4.15 16.30
C THR A 122 -11.84 4.40 14.85
N LEU A 123 -10.55 4.24 14.51
CA LEU A 123 -10.06 4.48 13.17
C LEU A 123 -10.68 3.53 12.15
N MET A 124 -10.75 2.23 12.45
CA MET A 124 -11.36 1.23 11.57
C MET A 124 -12.87 1.48 11.39
N GLY A 125 -13.57 1.77 12.48
CA GLY A 125 -15.02 2.02 12.44
C GLY A 125 -15.39 3.23 11.58
N LEU A 126 -14.59 4.28 11.59
CA LEU A 126 -14.79 5.49 10.79
C LEU A 126 -14.47 5.28 9.28
N THR A 127 -13.64 4.29 8.94
CA THR A 127 -13.22 4.02 7.56
C THR A 127 -13.99 2.91 6.88
N TRP A 128 -14.76 2.12 7.64
CA TRP A 128 -15.33 0.84 7.23
C TRP A 128 -16.07 0.87 5.89
N ASP A 129 -16.98 1.83 5.73
CA ASP A 129 -17.83 1.95 4.53
C ASP A 129 -17.21 2.81 3.42
N ALA A 130 -16.08 3.47 3.69
CA ALA A 130 -15.46 4.39 2.77
C ALA A 130 -14.30 3.76 1.97
N ALA A 131 -13.63 2.77 2.56
CA ALA A 131 -12.51 2.08 1.95
C ALA A 131 -12.94 0.82 1.21
N ASP A 132 -12.24 0.46 0.13
CA ASP A 132 -12.34 -0.89 -0.45
C ASP A 132 -11.58 -1.91 0.41
N TYR A 133 -10.52 -1.49 1.10
CA TYR A 133 -9.79 -2.30 2.09
C TYR A 133 -9.08 -1.41 3.14
N LEU A 134 -8.83 -1.97 4.30
CA LEU A 134 -8.11 -1.32 5.40
C LEU A 134 -6.67 -1.84 5.47
N VAL A 135 -5.74 -0.99 5.88
CA VAL A 135 -4.35 -1.37 6.13
C VAL A 135 -3.97 -1.00 7.55
N ALA A 136 -3.66 -2.00 8.37
CA ALA A 136 -3.05 -1.80 9.67
C ALA A 136 -1.53 -1.70 9.53
N ASN A 137 -0.99 -0.50 9.68
CA ASN A 137 0.44 -0.24 9.45
C ASN A 137 1.26 -0.48 10.72
N LEU A 138 1.94 -1.61 10.77
CA LEU A 138 2.83 -2.02 11.84
C LEU A 138 4.32 -1.87 11.46
N SER A 139 4.65 -1.24 10.30
CA SER A 139 6.02 -1.09 9.83
C SER A 139 6.85 -0.08 10.62
N GLY A 140 6.23 0.75 11.45
CA GLY A 140 6.87 1.81 12.22
C GLY A 140 7.66 1.34 13.45
N SER A 141 7.37 0.16 13.97
CA SER A 141 8.01 -0.41 15.17
C SER A 141 9.34 -1.11 14.83
N ARG A 142 10.32 -0.38 14.29
CA ARG A 142 11.61 -0.95 13.86
C ARG A 142 12.50 -1.29 15.06
N GLY A 143 12.98 -2.53 15.14
CA GLY A 143 14.08 -2.91 16.03
C GLY A 143 13.74 -3.17 17.50
N ALA A 144 12.47 -3.32 17.90
CA ALA A 144 12.12 -3.69 19.27
C ALA A 144 12.45 -5.17 19.56
N PRO A 145 13.07 -5.51 20.73
CA PRO A 145 13.19 -6.90 21.18
C PRO A 145 11.83 -7.60 21.26
N GLY A 146 11.76 -8.91 20.97
CA GLY A 146 10.49 -9.67 20.99
C GLY A 146 9.53 -9.37 19.83
N ARG A 147 10.03 -8.87 18.72
CA ARG A 147 9.22 -8.35 17.59
C ARG A 147 8.29 -9.39 16.96
N ALA A 148 8.66 -10.66 16.91
CA ALA A 148 7.80 -11.70 16.36
C ALA A 148 6.50 -11.83 17.14
N GLU A 149 6.60 -11.96 18.45
CA GLU A 149 5.46 -12.03 19.37
C GLU A 149 4.65 -10.73 19.34
N SER A 150 5.34 -9.59 19.31
CA SER A 150 4.70 -8.29 19.19
C SER A 150 3.92 -8.13 17.87
N LEU A 151 4.46 -8.59 16.72
CA LEU A 151 3.75 -8.51 15.44
C LEU A 151 2.48 -9.38 15.45
N THR A 152 2.60 -10.64 15.86
CA THR A 152 1.48 -11.58 15.94
C THR A 152 0.43 -11.11 16.94
N ALA A 153 0.84 -10.66 18.12
CA ALA A 153 -0.08 -10.16 19.16
C ALA A 153 -0.82 -8.90 18.68
N GLN A 154 -0.14 -7.97 18.04
CA GLN A 154 -0.78 -6.77 17.47
C GLN A 154 -1.74 -7.15 16.34
N ALA A 155 -1.33 -8.04 15.42
CA ALA A 155 -2.20 -8.51 14.34
C ALA A 155 -3.43 -9.22 14.87
N ALA A 156 -3.31 -10.09 15.90
CA ALA A 156 -4.41 -10.78 16.55
C ALA A 156 -5.40 -9.80 17.23
N MET A 157 -4.89 -8.81 17.96
CA MET A 157 -5.71 -7.75 18.55
C MET A 157 -6.48 -6.98 17.48
N ILE A 158 -5.80 -6.55 16.41
CA ILE A 158 -6.39 -5.80 15.32
C ILE A 158 -7.43 -6.65 14.58
N GLY A 159 -7.13 -7.90 14.30
CA GLY A 159 -8.05 -8.84 13.66
C GLY A 159 -9.29 -9.13 14.51
N ALA A 160 -9.13 -9.24 15.84
CA ALA A 160 -10.27 -9.38 16.76
C ALA A 160 -11.18 -8.15 16.75
N ILE A 161 -10.61 -6.94 16.72
CA ILE A 161 -11.35 -5.68 16.58
C ILE A 161 -12.08 -5.65 15.24
N HIS A 162 -11.40 -6.00 14.15
CA HIS A 162 -11.94 -6.07 12.81
C HIS A 162 -13.12 -7.04 12.73
N GLY A 163 -12.95 -8.27 13.22
CA GLY A 163 -14.01 -9.27 13.27
C GLY A 163 -15.22 -8.85 14.12
N SER A 164 -15.00 -8.11 15.20
CA SER A 164 -16.08 -7.51 16.00
C SER A 164 -16.86 -6.46 15.19
N LEU A 165 -16.15 -5.58 14.49
CA LEU A 165 -16.77 -4.58 13.62
C LEU A 165 -17.54 -5.23 12.47
N ALA A 166 -17.00 -6.27 11.82
CA ALA A 166 -17.66 -7.00 10.75
C ALA A 166 -18.99 -7.60 11.21
N ARG A 167 -19.02 -8.23 12.37
CA ARG A 167 -20.27 -8.76 12.97
C ARG A 167 -21.29 -7.67 13.26
N THR A 168 -20.84 -6.55 13.84
CA THR A 168 -21.74 -5.44 14.19
C THR A 168 -22.31 -4.75 12.94
N ARG A 169 -21.52 -4.64 11.88
CA ARG A 169 -21.89 -3.98 10.62
C ARG A 169 -22.63 -4.89 9.65
N GLY A 170 -22.55 -6.21 9.83
CA GLY A 170 -23.08 -7.20 8.87
C GLY A 170 -22.40 -7.17 7.51
N SER A 171 -21.18 -6.63 7.44
CA SER A 171 -20.40 -6.49 6.22
C SER A 171 -18.91 -6.76 6.49
N HIS A 172 -18.14 -7.10 5.43
CA HIS A 172 -16.71 -7.34 5.53
C HIS A 172 -15.95 -6.37 4.63
N THR A 173 -15.08 -5.55 5.23
CA THR A 173 -14.12 -4.70 4.52
C THR A 173 -12.75 -5.33 4.70
N PRO A 174 -12.08 -5.83 3.63
CA PRO A 174 -10.83 -6.57 3.78
C PRO A 174 -9.75 -5.82 4.56
N LEU A 175 -8.99 -6.56 5.37
CA LEU A 175 -7.93 -6.05 6.24
C LEU A 175 -6.56 -6.58 5.82
N ALA A 176 -5.62 -5.69 5.49
CA ALA A 176 -4.22 -6.03 5.32
C ALA A 176 -3.37 -5.56 6.51
N VAL A 177 -2.38 -6.33 6.90
CA VAL A 177 -1.34 -5.93 7.87
C VAL A 177 -0.06 -5.56 7.12
N LYS A 178 0.49 -4.37 7.39
CA LYS A 178 1.73 -3.89 6.77
C LYS A 178 2.89 -3.97 7.75
N CYS A 179 3.95 -4.69 7.36
CA CYS A 179 5.16 -4.89 8.16
C CYS A 179 6.43 -4.81 7.32
N ALA A 180 7.57 -4.50 7.96
CA ALA A 180 8.89 -4.51 7.32
C ALA A 180 9.50 -5.92 7.47
N LEU A 181 9.69 -6.61 6.34
CA LEU A 181 10.09 -8.02 6.31
C LEU A 181 11.47 -8.27 6.90
N GLU A 182 12.37 -7.30 6.81
CA GLU A 182 13.72 -7.38 7.38
C GLU A 182 13.74 -7.64 8.89
N TYR A 183 12.64 -7.33 9.55
CA TYR A 183 12.53 -7.45 11.00
C TYR A 183 11.56 -8.55 11.44
N VAL A 184 11.01 -9.32 10.52
CA VAL A 184 10.10 -10.42 10.83
C VAL A 184 10.90 -11.73 10.84
N PRO A 185 10.99 -12.44 11.98
CA PRO A 185 11.65 -13.73 12.04
C PRO A 185 11.00 -14.76 11.12
N ALA A 186 11.79 -15.75 10.69
CA ALA A 186 11.29 -16.85 9.88
C ALA A 186 10.13 -17.57 10.60
N GLY A 187 9.11 -17.97 9.84
CA GLY A 187 7.94 -18.66 10.37
C GLY A 187 6.87 -17.78 11.04
N THR A 188 7.21 -16.53 11.41
CA THR A 188 6.24 -15.62 12.06
C THR A 188 5.08 -15.25 11.13
N LEU A 189 5.34 -15.10 9.82
CA LEU A 189 4.30 -14.70 8.85
C LEU A 189 3.18 -15.73 8.73
N GLY A 190 3.49 -17.03 8.84
CA GLY A 190 2.48 -18.10 8.79
C GLY A 190 1.43 -17.99 9.90
N SER A 191 1.79 -17.46 11.07
CA SER A 191 0.84 -17.27 12.17
C SER A 191 -0.19 -16.17 11.91
N LEU A 192 0.06 -15.27 10.98
CA LEU A 192 -0.87 -14.18 10.64
C LEU A 192 -2.17 -14.69 10.01
N GLY A 193 -2.16 -15.85 9.37
CA GLY A 193 -3.37 -16.51 8.84
C GLY A 193 -4.47 -16.73 9.88
N GLY A 194 -4.07 -17.03 11.12
CA GLY A 194 -4.99 -17.20 12.25
C GLY A 194 -5.46 -15.90 12.90
N CYS A 195 -4.92 -14.76 12.50
CA CYS A 195 -5.24 -13.46 13.11
C CYS A 195 -6.45 -12.76 12.48
N GLY A 196 -7.15 -13.35 11.50
CA GLY A 196 -8.31 -12.73 10.85
C GLY A 196 -7.94 -11.56 9.94
N VAL A 197 -6.80 -11.66 9.26
CA VAL A 197 -6.35 -10.71 8.23
C VAL A 197 -6.50 -11.33 6.84
N ASP A 198 -6.76 -10.50 5.82
CA ASP A 198 -7.02 -10.94 4.44
C ASP A 198 -5.79 -10.83 3.53
N ALA A 199 -4.74 -10.10 3.96
CA ALA A 199 -3.48 -9.97 3.24
C ALA A 199 -2.35 -9.45 4.14
N VAL A 200 -1.12 -9.58 3.65
CA VAL A 200 0.04 -8.91 4.24
C VAL A 200 0.71 -8.00 3.22
N ILE A 201 1.02 -6.76 3.62
CA ILE A 201 1.84 -5.84 2.85
C ILE A 201 3.28 -5.92 3.38
N GLY A 202 4.12 -6.61 2.64
CA GLY A 202 5.52 -6.81 2.98
C GLY A 202 6.41 -5.70 2.43
N VAL A 203 7.02 -4.92 3.32
CA VAL A 203 7.96 -3.86 2.94
C VAL A 203 9.36 -4.45 2.91
N SER A 204 9.96 -4.60 1.73
CA SER A 204 11.36 -5.00 1.54
C SER A 204 11.88 -4.67 0.15
N ALA A 205 13.19 -4.43 0.03
CA ALA A 205 13.92 -4.40 -1.24
C ALA A 205 14.53 -5.77 -1.58
N ASP A 206 14.67 -6.64 -0.61
CA ASP A 206 15.30 -7.95 -0.74
C ASP A 206 14.35 -8.96 -1.42
N ARG A 207 14.80 -9.54 -2.55
CA ARG A 207 14.00 -10.48 -3.35
C ARG A 207 13.83 -11.83 -2.64
N ASP A 208 14.82 -12.28 -1.89
CA ASP A 208 14.77 -13.56 -1.19
C ASP A 208 13.82 -13.50 0.01
N LEU A 209 13.84 -12.37 0.74
CA LEU A 209 12.86 -12.12 1.80
C LEU A 209 11.42 -12.12 1.26
N ILE A 210 11.19 -11.56 0.08
CA ILE A 210 9.86 -11.54 -0.52
C ILE A 210 9.43 -12.95 -0.97
N ALA A 211 10.31 -13.68 -1.65
CA ALA A 211 10.01 -15.06 -2.05
C ALA A 211 9.75 -15.97 -0.82
N ARG A 212 10.48 -15.77 0.27
CA ARG A 212 10.21 -16.44 1.54
C ARG A 212 8.85 -16.04 2.10
N ALA A 213 8.55 -14.73 2.16
CA ALA A 213 7.29 -14.25 2.68
C ALA A 213 6.08 -14.78 1.91
N VAL A 214 6.15 -14.91 0.59
CA VAL A 214 5.11 -15.55 -0.23
C VAL A 214 4.84 -16.99 0.23
N ARG A 215 5.90 -17.77 0.44
CA ARG A 215 5.76 -19.17 0.89
C ARG A 215 5.21 -19.28 2.31
N ASP A 216 5.73 -18.46 3.22
CA ASP A 216 5.35 -18.49 4.64
C ASP A 216 3.89 -18.03 4.85
N LEU A 217 3.38 -17.14 3.98
CA LEU A 217 2.03 -16.59 4.08
C LEU A 217 0.94 -17.46 3.45
N ALA A 218 1.29 -18.39 2.55
CA ALA A 218 0.28 -19.15 1.82
C ALA A 218 -0.77 -19.79 2.76
N PRO A 219 -2.08 -19.63 2.50
CA PRO A 219 -2.70 -19.07 1.29
C PRO A 219 -2.95 -17.54 1.30
N LEU A 220 -2.54 -16.79 2.33
CA LEU A 220 -2.72 -15.35 2.36
C LEU A 220 -1.92 -14.65 1.25
N PRO A 221 -2.51 -13.70 0.50
CA PRO A 221 -1.80 -12.96 -0.52
C PRO A 221 -0.78 -11.98 0.08
N LEU A 222 0.42 -11.94 -0.51
CA LEU A 222 1.43 -10.92 -0.25
C LEU A 222 1.25 -9.75 -1.23
N ILE A 223 1.20 -8.53 -0.70
CA ILE A 223 1.35 -7.28 -1.45
C ILE A 223 2.79 -6.80 -1.23
N SER A 224 3.60 -6.78 -2.30
CA SER A 224 5.02 -6.42 -2.19
C SER A 224 5.24 -4.93 -2.38
N VAL A 225 5.97 -4.29 -1.45
CA VAL A 225 6.34 -2.86 -1.53
C VAL A 225 7.80 -2.65 -1.12
N GLY A 226 8.45 -1.68 -1.75
CA GLY A 226 9.86 -1.32 -1.45
C GLY A 226 10.84 -1.77 -2.53
N GLY A 227 11.84 -0.93 -2.80
CA GLY A 227 12.92 -1.22 -3.76
C GLY A 227 12.53 -1.29 -5.24
N ILE A 228 11.28 -1.06 -5.60
CA ILE A 228 10.76 -1.18 -6.98
C ILE A 228 11.09 0.09 -7.76
N ARG A 229 11.81 -0.04 -8.87
CA ARG A 229 12.33 1.06 -9.69
C ARG A 229 11.77 1.08 -11.11
N ASP A 230 11.44 -0.11 -11.64
CA ASP A 230 11.04 -0.32 -13.04
C ASP A 230 10.12 -1.53 -13.21
N GLY A 231 9.84 -1.89 -14.47
CA GLY A 231 8.96 -3.01 -14.82
C GLY A 231 9.57 -4.38 -14.53
N GLU A 232 10.90 -4.50 -14.57
CA GLU A 232 11.58 -5.75 -14.26
C GLU A 232 11.43 -6.09 -12.77
N ASP A 233 11.60 -5.09 -11.89
CA ASP A 233 11.35 -5.28 -10.46
C ASP A 233 9.89 -5.71 -10.22
N VAL A 234 8.90 -5.08 -10.89
CA VAL A 234 7.48 -5.48 -10.78
C VAL A 234 7.27 -6.91 -11.24
N ALA A 235 7.77 -7.28 -12.44
CA ALA A 235 7.61 -8.64 -12.98
C ALA A 235 8.27 -9.69 -12.07
N THR A 236 9.46 -9.40 -11.54
CA THR A 236 10.16 -10.28 -10.61
C THR A 236 9.34 -10.53 -9.33
N ARG A 237 8.69 -9.49 -8.78
CA ARG A 237 7.85 -9.64 -7.59
C ARG A 237 6.60 -10.48 -7.86
N LEU A 238 5.94 -10.25 -9.01
CA LEU A 238 4.78 -11.04 -9.42
C LEU A 238 5.16 -12.49 -9.72
N ALA A 239 6.29 -12.72 -10.40
CA ALA A 239 6.81 -14.06 -10.67
C ALA A 239 7.20 -14.81 -9.38
N ALA A 240 7.64 -14.10 -8.33
CA ALA A 240 7.88 -14.68 -7.02
C ALA A 240 6.60 -15.04 -6.25
N GLY A 241 5.41 -14.71 -6.78
CA GLY A 241 4.11 -15.03 -6.21
C GLY A 241 3.45 -13.91 -5.41
N ALA A 242 3.99 -12.67 -5.45
CA ALA A 242 3.26 -11.53 -4.89
C ALA A 242 1.96 -11.30 -5.67
N ALA A 243 0.84 -11.16 -5.00
CA ALA A 243 -0.45 -10.93 -5.64
C ALA A 243 -0.56 -9.50 -6.20
N LEU A 244 -0.02 -8.54 -5.50
CA LEU A 244 0.01 -7.12 -5.88
C LEU A 244 1.39 -6.53 -5.59
N VAL A 245 1.71 -5.44 -6.28
CA VAL A 245 2.96 -4.71 -6.13
C VAL A 245 2.66 -3.23 -5.96
N GLN A 246 3.27 -2.58 -4.97
CA GLN A 246 3.08 -1.15 -4.73
C GLN A 246 4.36 -0.37 -4.95
N ILE A 247 4.25 0.79 -5.61
CA ILE A 247 5.34 1.75 -5.79
C ILE A 247 5.06 3.04 -5.02
N HIS A 248 6.12 3.74 -4.62
CA HIS A 248 6.06 5.08 -4.05
C HIS A 248 7.22 5.94 -4.60
N THR A 249 8.46 5.62 -4.24
CA THR A 249 9.63 6.42 -4.60
C THR A 249 9.82 6.53 -6.11
N ALA A 250 9.60 5.44 -6.85
CA ALA A 250 9.68 5.44 -8.30
C ALA A 250 8.65 6.38 -8.93
N PHE A 251 7.42 6.39 -8.40
CA PHE A 251 6.38 7.31 -8.84
C PHE A 251 6.76 8.78 -8.58
N CYS A 252 7.26 9.10 -7.38
CA CYS A 252 7.75 10.44 -7.06
C CYS A 252 8.89 10.92 -7.98
N ARG A 253 9.72 9.97 -8.45
CA ARG A 253 10.87 10.30 -9.31
C ARG A 253 10.52 10.40 -10.79
N ARG A 254 9.60 9.55 -11.27
CA ARG A 254 9.30 9.38 -12.69
C ARG A 254 8.00 10.05 -13.14
N GLY A 255 7.20 10.54 -12.18
CA GLY A 255 6.01 11.34 -12.42
C GLY A 255 4.75 10.56 -12.81
N PRO A 256 3.66 11.28 -13.12
CA PRO A 256 2.30 10.73 -13.19
C PRO A 256 2.05 9.73 -14.31
N PHE A 257 2.83 9.74 -15.38
CA PHE A 257 2.67 8.80 -16.50
C PHE A 257 3.46 7.51 -16.35
N PHE A 258 4.27 7.40 -15.30
CA PHE A 258 5.12 6.23 -15.07
C PHE A 258 4.33 4.93 -14.87
N PRO A 259 3.22 4.88 -14.07
CA PRO A 259 2.44 3.66 -13.89
C PRO A 259 1.91 3.08 -15.20
N ARG A 260 1.42 3.94 -16.11
CA ARG A 260 0.91 3.51 -17.43
C ARG A 260 1.99 2.88 -18.29
N ARG A 261 3.20 3.45 -18.29
CA ARG A 261 4.34 2.88 -19.03
C ARG A 261 4.75 1.53 -18.44
N LEU A 262 4.75 1.42 -17.11
CA LEU A 262 4.98 0.15 -16.43
C LEU A 262 3.98 -0.93 -16.85
N LEU A 263 2.70 -0.61 -16.84
CA LEU A 263 1.64 -1.55 -17.19
C LEU A 263 1.68 -1.92 -18.69
N ALA A 264 1.99 -0.98 -19.57
CA ALA A 264 2.16 -1.28 -21.00
C ALA A 264 3.30 -2.27 -21.22
N ASN A 265 4.44 -2.08 -20.56
CA ASN A 265 5.58 -3.00 -20.65
C ASN A 265 5.24 -4.40 -20.09
N LEU A 266 4.52 -4.48 -18.98
CA LEU A 266 4.06 -5.75 -18.42
C LEU A 266 3.10 -6.48 -19.37
N ALA A 267 2.17 -5.76 -20.01
CA ALA A 267 1.19 -6.34 -20.94
C ALA A 267 1.83 -6.90 -22.21
N THR A 268 2.91 -6.29 -22.69
CA THR A 268 3.61 -6.69 -23.92
C THR A 268 4.75 -7.69 -23.68
N GLY A 269 5.09 -7.97 -22.43
CA GLY A 269 6.30 -8.73 -22.08
C GLY A 269 7.61 -8.04 -22.47
N THR A 270 7.55 -6.79 -22.93
CA THR A 270 8.71 -6.00 -23.37
C THR A 270 9.32 -5.30 -22.15
N MET A 271 10.38 -5.88 -21.60
CA MET A 271 11.16 -5.24 -20.53
C MET A 271 12.21 -4.34 -21.18
N PRO A 272 12.20 -3.00 -20.94
CA PRO A 272 13.33 -2.17 -21.34
C PRO A 272 14.53 -2.62 -20.51
N ARG A 273 15.61 -3.04 -21.17
CA ARG A 273 16.90 -3.27 -20.54
C ARG A 273 17.29 -1.99 -19.84
N GLY A 274 17.57 -2.06 -18.54
CA GLY A 274 17.95 -0.91 -17.74
C GLY A 274 19.10 -0.17 -18.38
N GLY A 275 18.86 1.05 -18.81
CA GLY A 275 19.91 1.99 -19.14
C GLY A 275 20.59 2.40 -17.83
N GLY A 276 21.91 2.21 -17.76
CA GLY A 276 22.79 2.52 -16.63
C GLY A 276 22.75 3.99 -16.18
#